data_22e8e67f294502cba68c6bb6f5006444
#
_entry.id   22e8e67f294502cba68c6bb6f5006444
#
_cell.length_a   1.000
_cell.length_b   1.000
_cell.length_c   1.000
_cell.angle_alpha   90.00
_cell.angle_beta   90.00
_cell.angle_gamma   90.00
#
_symmetry.space_group_name_H-M   'P 1'
#
loop_
_entity.id
_entity.type
_entity.pdbx_description
1 polymer ?
#
loop_
_entity_poly.entity_id
_entity_poly.type
_entity_poly.pdbx_seq_one_letter_code
_entity_poly.pdbx_strand_id
1 'polypeptide(L)'
;VDILVNNAAVTYFIAVTEFSEKRYKLMMEVQVYGPFHLAQLVLGKMRERKSGWILNVSSGAAQHPAKEAAGRGGTVYGMCKAALERFTTGLAAEVYQDGIGVNVISPGLVATPGVLHHKLVTDQTPKERITPVENMAEACLRLVYGDPASMTGIITHAKDVLAEYDLEPAELLA
;
A
#
# COMPACT_ATOMS: atom_id res chain seq x y z
N VAL A 1 -14.88 12.90 5.16
CA VAL A 1 -13.57 12.33 4.81
C VAL A 1 -13.27 12.70 3.37
N ASP A 2 -12.17 13.41 3.12
CA ASP A 2 -11.74 13.86 1.79
C ASP A 2 -10.68 12.91 1.23
N ILE A 3 -9.84 12.39 2.09
CA ILE A 3 -8.79 11.43 1.75
C ILE A 3 -8.88 10.24 2.72
N LEU A 4 -8.98 9.03 2.19
CA LEU A 4 -8.88 7.78 2.94
C LEU A 4 -7.53 7.13 2.62
N VAL A 5 -6.68 6.91 3.64
CA VAL A 5 -5.43 6.18 3.49
C VAL A 5 -5.52 4.84 4.22
N ASN A 6 -5.56 3.75 3.48
CA ASN A 6 -5.56 2.39 4.01
C ASN A 6 -4.10 1.91 4.18
N ASN A 7 -3.50 2.27 5.32
CA ASN A 7 -2.13 1.95 5.66
C ASN A 7 -2.00 0.78 6.66
N ALA A 8 -3.05 0.48 7.42
CA ALA A 8 -3.00 -0.54 8.45
C ALA A 8 -2.66 -1.92 7.87
N ALA A 9 -1.76 -2.64 8.53
CA ALA A 9 -1.37 -3.98 8.14
C ALA A 9 -1.08 -4.86 9.37
N VAL A 10 -1.33 -6.14 9.25
CA VAL A 10 -0.84 -7.18 10.15
C VAL A 10 -0.19 -8.27 9.31
N THR A 11 0.98 -8.73 9.72
CA THR A 11 1.79 -9.62 8.89
C THR A 11 2.33 -10.79 9.69
N TYR A 12 2.30 -11.97 9.09
CA TYR A 12 2.96 -13.18 9.56
C TYR A 12 3.75 -13.78 8.41
N PHE A 13 5.07 -13.85 8.56
CA PHE A 13 5.97 -14.47 7.57
C PHE A 13 6.24 -15.92 7.96
N ILE A 14 5.28 -16.80 7.70
CA ILE A 14 5.33 -18.23 7.99
C ILE A 14 4.92 -19.04 6.77
N ALA A 15 5.38 -20.29 6.71
CA ALA A 15 5.03 -21.19 5.62
C ALA A 15 3.51 -21.47 5.58
N VAL A 16 2.95 -21.70 4.40
CA VAL A 16 1.51 -21.98 4.23
C VAL A 16 1.05 -23.16 5.10
N THR A 17 1.89 -24.21 5.21
CA THR A 17 1.61 -25.39 6.03
C THR A 17 1.54 -25.14 7.54
N GLU A 18 2.09 -24.03 8.00
CA GLU A 18 2.14 -23.63 9.42
C GLU A 18 1.14 -22.51 9.75
N PHE A 19 0.40 -22.04 8.74
CA PHE A 19 -0.54 -20.95 8.91
C PHE A 19 -1.80 -21.40 9.66
N SER A 20 -2.06 -20.81 10.83
CA SER A 20 -3.34 -21.05 11.52
C SER A 20 -4.48 -20.27 10.84
N GLU A 21 -5.68 -20.83 10.88
CA GLU A 21 -6.89 -20.17 10.36
C GLU A 21 -7.11 -18.78 11.00
N LYS A 22 -6.85 -18.65 12.30
CA LYS A 22 -6.95 -17.37 13.02
C LYS A 22 -6.05 -16.29 12.44
N ARG A 23 -4.78 -16.63 12.16
CA ARG A 23 -3.82 -15.69 11.57
C ARG A 23 -4.18 -15.32 10.12
N TYR A 24 -4.62 -16.31 9.35
CA TYR A 24 -5.11 -16.09 8.00
C TYR A 24 -6.29 -15.12 7.97
N LYS A 25 -7.34 -15.40 8.76
CA LYS A 25 -8.52 -14.55 8.88
C LYS A 25 -8.14 -13.12 9.28
N LEU A 26 -7.29 -12.96 10.29
CA LEU A 26 -6.86 -11.62 10.72
C LEU A 26 -6.14 -10.85 9.63
N MET A 27 -5.28 -11.48 8.85
CA MET A 27 -4.62 -10.82 7.72
C MET A 27 -5.61 -10.40 6.63
N MET A 28 -6.56 -11.26 6.28
CA MET A 28 -7.61 -10.94 5.31
C MET A 28 -8.52 -9.82 5.79
N GLU A 29 -8.93 -9.84 7.05
CA GLU A 29 -9.76 -8.80 7.67
C GLU A 29 -9.09 -7.43 7.63
N VAL A 30 -7.82 -7.35 8.05
CA VAL A 30 -7.14 -6.06 8.14
C VAL A 30 -6.71 -5.54 6.77
N GLN A 31 -6.21 -6.39 5.88
CA GLN A 31 -5.53 -5.95 4.65
C GLN A 31 -6.41 -6.02 3.39
N VAL A 32 -7.53 -6.73 3.43
CA VAL A 32 -8.44 -6.88 2.29
C VAL A 32 -9.83 -6.35 2.63
N TYR A 33 -10.47 -6.91 3.64
CA TYR A 33 -11.81 -6.51 4.03
C TYR A 33 -11.86 -5.09 4.61
N GLY A 34 -10.91 -4.69 5.44
CA GLY A 34 -10.83 -3.35 6.01
C GLY A 34 -10.83 -2.24 4.96
N PRO A 35 -9.88 -2.24 3.99
CA PRO A 35 -9.88 -1.28 2.89
C PRO A 35 -11.18 -1.26 2.07
N PHE A 36 -11.73 -2.43 1.77
CA PHE A 36 -13.02 -2.55 1.07
C PHE A 36 -14.16 -1.90 1.88
N HIS A 37 -14.28 -2.25 3.15
CA HIS A 37 -15.36 -1.74 4.01
C HIS A 37 -15.24 -0.23 4.25
N LEU A 38 -14.03 0.29 4.50
CA LEU A 38 -13.79 1.72 4.66
C LEU A 38 -14.12 2.49 3.37
N ALA A 39 -13.77 1.94 2.21
CA ALA A 39 -14.16 2.53 0.93
C ALA A 39 -15.69 2.61 0.80
N GLN A 40 -16.43 1.54 1.13
CA GLN A 40 -17.90 1.56 1.13
C GLN A 40 -18.47 2.70 1.99
N LEU A 41 -17.88 2.94 3.16
CA LEU A 41 -18.36 3.97 4.09
C LEU A 41 -18.13 5.40 3.58
N VAL A 42 -17.05 5.67 2.83
CA VAL A 42 -16.71 7.02 2.38
C VAL A 42 -17.26 7.36 0.99
N LEU A 43 -17.41 6.37 0.11
CA LEU A 43 -17.77 6.56 -1.30
C LEU A 43 -19.10 7.31 -1.49
N GLY A 44 -20.12 7.06 -0.69
CA GLY A 44 -21.39 7.76 -0.79
C GLY A 44 -21.23 9.27 -0.73
N LYS A 45 -20.49 9.75 0.27
CA LYS A 45 -20.23 11.19 0.44
C LYS A 45 -19.22 11.76 -0.57
N MET A 46 -18.27 10.97 -1.01
CA MET A 46 -17.34 11.38 -2.08
C MET A 46 -18.08 11.55 -3.41
N ARG A 47 -18.99 10.66 -3.75
CA ARG A 47 -19.85 10.74 -4.95
C ARG A 47 -20.78 11.96 -4.93
N GLU A 48 -21.43 12.25 -3.79
CA GLU A 48 -22.31 13.43 -3.64
C GLU A 48 -21.59 14.73 -3.95
N ARG A 49 -20.33 14.88 -3.52
CA ARG A 49 -19.56 16.12 -3.73
C ARG A 49 -18.65 16.08 -4.97
N LYS A 50 -18.63 14.97 -5.70
CA LYS A 50 -17.76 14.76 -6.88
C LYS A 50 -16.28 14.99 -6.57
N SER A 51 -15.82 14.59 -5.40
CA SER A 51 -14.44 14.81 -4.96
C SER A 51 -14.06 13.83 -3.86
N GLY A 52 -12.87 13.23 -3.96
CA GLY A 52 -12.30 12.37 -2.93
C GLY A 52 -11.09 11.58 -3.41
N TRP A 53 -10.32 11.08 -2.45
CA TRP A 53 -9.17 10.24 -2.73
C TRP A 53 -9.14 9.02 -1.83
N ILE A 54 -8.78 7.89 -2.39
CA ILE A 54 -8.51 6.65 -1.67
C ILE A 54 -7.11 6.18 -2.04
N LEU A 55 -6.23 6.06 -1.05
CA LEU A 55 -4.87 5.56 -1.22
C LEU A 55 -4.70 4.28 -0.41
N ASN A 56 -4.31 3.22 -1.08
CA ASN A 56 -4.02 1.93 -0.48
C ASN A 56 -2.49 1.71 -0.40
N VAL A 57 -2.00 1.19 0.72
CA VAL A 57 -0.58 0.87 0.88
C VAL A 57 -0.36 -0.62 0.65
N SER A 58 0.29 -0.92 -0.49
CA SER A 58 0.65 -2.27 -0.90
C SER A 58 2.06 -2.65 -0.45
N SER A 59 2.68 -3.53 -1.18
CA SER A 59 4.06 -4.01 -0.98
C SER A 59 4.57 -4.64 -2.27
N GLY A 60 5.86 -4.60 -2.52
CA GLY A 60 6.48 -5.40 -3.58
C GLY A 60 6.17 -6.91 -3.51
N ALA A 61 5.70 -7.39 -2.35
CA ALA A 61 5.23 -8.78 -2.19
C ALA A 61 3.95 -9.09 -3.00
N ALA A 62 3.23 -8.09 -3.51
CA ALA A 62 2.09 -8.27 -4.41
C ALA A 62 2.52 -8.82 -5.78
N GLN A 63 3.76 -8.58 -6.19
CA GLN A 63 4.30 -9.08 -7.46
C GLN A 63 4.46 -10.60 -7.41
N HIS A 64 4.23 -11.24 -8.56
CA HIS A 64 4.43 -12.68 -8.68
C HIS A 64 5.92 -13.03 -8.49
N PRO A 65 6.27 -13.88 -7.50
CA PRO A 65 7.64 -14.26 -7.27
C PRO A 65 8.14 -15.19 -8.40
N ALA A 66 9.43 -15.09 -8.71
CA ALA A 66 10.05 -16.12 -9.55
C ALA A 66 10.02 -17.48 -8.82
N LYS A 67 9.89 -18.58 -9.56
CA LYS A 67 9.85 -19.94 -8.97
C LYS A 67 11.11 -20.29 -8.19
N GLU A 68 12.23 -19.67 -8.53
CA GLU A 68 13.54 -19.83 -7.88
C GLU A 68 13.68 -18.94 -6.63
N ALA A 69 12.71 -18.07 -6.34
CA ALA A 69 12.76 -17.23 -5.16
C ALA A 69 12.71 -18.10 -3.89
N ALA A 70 13.81 -18.11 -3.15
CA ALA A 70 14.00 -18.98 -1.99
C ALA A 70 13.25 -18.51 -0.71
N GLY A 71 12.36 -17.55 -0.82
CA GLY A 71 11.63 -16.99 0.31
C GLY A 71 10.53 -17.92 0.83
N ARG A 72 10.53 -18.22 2.13
CA ARG A 72 9.41 -18.90 2.79
C ARG A 72 8.58 -17.89 3.59
N GLY A 73 7.26 -18.06 3.60
CA GLY A 73 6.37 -17.32 4.50
C GLY A 73 5.77 -16.03 3.93
N GLY A 74 6.10 -15.61 2.71
CA GLY A 74 5.52 -14.42 2.08
C GLY A 74 4.19 -14.64 1.33
N THR A 75 3.76 -15.88 1.14
CA THR A 75 2.65 -16.23 0.24
C THR A 75 1.32 -15.59 0.64
N VAL A 76 0.90 -15.71 1.89
CA VAL A 76 -0.37 -15.13 2.35
C VAL A 76 -0.32 -13.60 2.35
N TYR A 77 0.82 -13.03 2.73
CA TYR A 77 1.01 -11.59 2.68
C TYR A 77 0.94 -11.05 1.23
N GLY A 78 1.66 -11.68 0.32
CA GLY A 78 1.63 -11.32 -1.11
C GLY A 78 0.24 -11.45 -1.70
N MET A 79 -0.50 -12.50 -1.35
CA MET A 79 -1.89 -12.69 -1.74
C MET A 79 -2.79 -11.52 -1.26
N CYS A 80 -2.67 -11.09 0.00
CA CYS A 80 -3.43 -9.95 0.52
C CYS A 80 -3.10 -8.66 -0.24
N LYS A 81 -1.80 -8.42 -0.51
CA LYS A 81 -1.36 -7.21 -1.22
C LYS A 81 -1.75 -7.23 -2.70
N ALA A 82 -1.67 -8.37 -3.38
CA ALA A 82 -2.18 -8.53 -4.74
C ALA A 82 -3.70 -8.31 -4.82
N ALA A 83 -4.46 -8.83 -3.85
CA ALA A 83 -5.89 -8.58 -3.74
C ALA A 83 -6.20 -7.09 -3.57
N LEU A 84 -5.41 -6.38 -2.74
CA LEU A 84 -5.56 -4.94 -2.52
C LEU A 84 -5.26 -4.13 -3.79
N GLU A 85 -4.23 -4.49 -4.56
CA GLU A 85 -3.92 -3.86 -5.85
C GLU A 85 -5.03 -4.10 -6.88
N ARG A 86 -5.54 -5.33 -6.95
CA ARG A 86 -6.67 -5.64 -7.85
C ARG A 86 -7.95 -4.91 -7.44
N PHE A 87 -8.22 -4.78 -6.14
CA PHE A 87 -9.32 -3.98 -5.61
C PHE A 87 -9.16 -2.51 -6.01
N THR A 88 -7.97 -1.94 -5.84
CA THR A 88 -7.67 -0.54 -6.17
C THR A 88 -8.00 -0.21 -7.63
N THR A 89 -7.47 -0.99 -8.58
CA THR A 89 -7.69 -0.76 -10.01
C THR A 89 -9.14 -0.98 -10.43
N GLY A 90 -9.81 -1.95 -9.81
CA GLY A 90 -11.23 -2.20 -10.02
C GLY A 90 -12.10 -1.04 -9.54
N LEU A 91 -11.84 -0.57 -8.32
CA LEU A 91 -12.58 0.56 -7.75
C LEU A 91 -12.29 1.86 -8.51
N ALA A 92 -11.06 2.12 -8.93
CA ALA A 92 -10.71 3.28 -9.75
C ALA A 92 -11.55 3.35 -11.03
N ALA A 93 -11.70 2.22 -11.72
CA ALA A 93 -12.53 2.13 -12.92
C ALA A 93 -14.03 2.34 -12.61
N GLU A 94 -14.50 1.81 -11.48
CA GLU A 94 -15.91 1.91 -11.06
C GLU A 94 -16.32 3.35 -10.72
N VAL A 95 -15.41 4.15 -10.12
CA VAL A 95 -15.69 5.52 -9.67
C VAL A 95 -15.08 6.59 -10.56
N TYR A 96 -14.57 6.24 -11.73
CA TYR A 96 -13.87 7.15 -12.64
C TYR A 96 -14.68 8.41 -12.98
N GLN A 97 -15.98 8.28 -13.22
CA GLN A 97 -16.88 9.39 -13.55
C GLN A 97 -17.35 10.18 -12.31
N ASP A 98 -16.94 9.77 -11.12
CA ASP A 98 -17.40 10.37 -9.88
C ASP A 98 -16.45 11.45 -9.33
N GLY A 99 -15.34 11.73 -10.03
CA GLY A 99 -14.32 12.68 -9.57
C GLY A 99 -13.55 12.18 -8.34
N ILE A 100 -13.38 10.85 -8.24
CA ILE A 100 -12.70 10.20 -7.11
C ILE A 100 -11.45 9.49 -7.64
N GLY A 101 -10.28 9.84 -7.08
CA GLY A 101 -9.02 9.15 -7.36
C GLY A 101 -8.81 7.96 -6.42
N VAL A 102 -8.42 6.83 -6.99
CA VAL A 102 -8.12 5.60 -6.21
C VAL A 102 -6.78 5.04 -6.66
N ASN A 103 -5.79 5.07 -5.79
CA ASN A 103 -4.41 4.68 -6.10
C ASN A 103 -3.84 3.71 -5.08
N VAL A 104 -2.77 3.03 -5.46
CA VAL A 104 -2.03 2.14 -4.56
C VAL A 104 -0.52 2.38 -4.69
N ILE A 105 0.17 2.38 -3.56
CA ILE A 105 1.60 2.63 -3.48
C ILE A 105 2.30 1.54 -2.66
N SER A 106 3.47 1.11 -3.13
CA SER A 106 4.37 0.24 -2.39
C SER A 106 5.54 1.05 -1.82
N PRO A 107 5.81 0.95 -0.51
CA PRO A 107 6.79 1.83 0.15
C PRO A 107 8.26 1.48 -0.15
N GLY A 108 8.54 0.28 -0.60
CA GLY A 108 9.88 -0.29 -0.49
C GLY A 108 10.15 -0.83 0.92
N LEU A 109 11.39 -0.82 1.35
CA LEU A 109 11.80 -1.31 2.68
C LEU A 109 11.94 -0.12 3.65
N VAL A 110 10.89 0.15 4.42
CA VAL A 110 10.88 1.23 5.43
C VAL A 110 11.13 0.64 6.81
N ALA A 111 12.07 1.19 7.57
CA ALA A 111 12.45 0.71 8.91
C ALA A 111 11.41 1.06 9.98
N THR A 112 10.17 0.58 9.81
CA THR A 112 9.11 0.71 10.81
C THR A 112 9.29 -0.28 11.96
N PRO A 113 8.67 -0.06 13.13
CA PRO A 113 8.71 -1.02 14.23
C PRO A 113 8.30 -2.44 13.83
N GLY A 114 7.32 -2.59 12.95
CA GLY A 114 6.90 -3.90 12.42
C GLY A 114 7.97 -4.56 11.57
N VAL A 115 8.61 -3.81 10.69
CA VAL A 115 9.72 -4.30 9.83
C VAL A 115 10.92 -4.73 10.66
N LEU A 116 11.27 -3.96 11.71
CA LEU A 116 12.32 -4.30 12.65
C LEU A 116 11.96 -5.55 13.48
N HIS A 117 10.73 -5.65 13.97
CA HIS A 117 10.23 -6.82 14.70
C HIS A 117 10.37 -8.11 13.88
N HIS A 118 10.04 -8.07 12.60
CA HIS A 118 10.20 -9.21 11.68
C HIS A 118 11.63 -9.40 11.16
N LYS A 119 12.59 -8.59 11.61
CA LYS A 119 13.99 -8.65 11.20
C LYS A 119 14.19 -8.55 9.68
N LEU A 120 13.31 -7.82 9.01
CA LEU A 120 13.44 -7.53 7.57
C LEU A 120 14.48 -6.45 7.31
N VAL A 121 14.75 -5.59 8.30
CA VAL A 121 15.88 -4.67 8.38
C VAL A 121 16.71 -5.06 9.60
N THR A 122 18.02 -5.19 9.40
CA THR A 122 19.01 -5.51 10.43
C THR A 122 20.22 -4.57 10.29
N ASP A 123 21.14 -4.59 11.22
CA ASP A 123 22.38 -3.80 11.16
C ASP A 123 23.22 -4.12 9.92
N GLN A 124 22.98 -5.26 9.25
CA GLN A 124 23.64 -5.66 8.02
C GLN A 124 22.90 -5.20 6.76
N THR A 125 21.72 -4.61 6.91
CA THR A 125 20.96 -4.11 5.76
C THR A 125 21.59 -2.83 5.23
N PRO A 126 22.02 -2.79 3.95
CA PRO A 126 22.60 -1.58 3.37
C PRO A 126 21.62 -0.40 3.47
N LYS A 127 22.12 0.75 3.93
CA LYS A 127 21.29 1.95 4.17
C LYS A 127 20.56 2.41 2.91
N GLU A 128 21.18 2.30 1.76
CA GLU A 128 20.61 2.64 0.45
C GLU A 128 19.42 1.77 0.04
N ARG A 129 19.20 0.64 0.73
CA ARG A 129 18.01 -0.23 0.54
C ARG A 129 16.84 0.16 1.43
N ILE A 130 17.08 1.04 2.40
CA ILE A 130 16.06 1.49 3.36
C ILE A 130 15.47 2.77 2.83
N THR A 131 14.14 2.77 2.62
CA THR A 131 13.40 3.96 2.24
C THR A 131 13.12 4.80 3.48
N PRO A 132 13.54 6.07 3.55
CA PRO A 132 13.14 6.99 4.61
C PRO A 132 11.62 7.11 4.69
N VAL A 133 11.09 7.30 5.89
CA VAL A 133 9.63 7.42 6.08
C VAL A 133 9.08 8.70 5.41
N GLU A 134 9.87 9.74 5.34
CA GLU A 134 9.59 11.01 4.67
C GLU A 134 9.34 10.81 3.17
N ASN A 135 10.15 9.96 2.54
CA ASN A 135 10.00 9.62 1.13
C ASN A 135 8.64 8.95 0.87
N MET A 136 8.24 8.06 1.77
CA MET A 136 6.92 7.43 1.66
C MET A 136 5.79 8.43 1.88
N ALA A 137 5.93 9.33 2.86
CA ALA A 137 4.92 10.36 3.17
C ALA A 137 4.72 11.32 1.99
N GLU A 138 5.81 11.82 1.40
CA GLU A 138 5.76 12.71 0.22
C GLU A 138 5.17 12.01 -1.00
N ALA A 139 5.58 10.79 -1.27
CA ALA A 139 5.01 10.01 -2.37
C ALA A 139 3.51 9.75 -2.19
N CYS A 140 3.03 9.49 -0.97
CA CYS A 140 1.61 9.38 -0.66
C CYS A 140 0.87 10.69 -0.97
N LEU A 141 1.44 11.85 -0.57
CA LEU A 141 0.85 13.14 -0.82
C LEU A 141 0.66 13.39 -2.32
N ARG A 142 1.64 13.04 -3.15
CA ARG A 142 1.53 13.19 -4.62
C ARG A 142 0.42 12.36 -5.24
N LEU A 143 0.08 11.21 -4.66
CA LEU A 143 -0.96 10.32 -5.19
C LEU A 143 -2.39 10.65 -4.71
N VAL A 144 -2.54 11.68 -3.86
CA VAL A 144 -3.84 12.14 -3.34
C VAL A 144 -4.06 13.64 -3.57
N TYR A 145 -3.35 14.19 -4.56
CA TYR A 145 -3.42 15.60 -4.91
C TYR A 145 -3.39 15.77 -6.44
N GLY A 146 -4.18 16.68 -6.94
CA GLY A 146 -4.26 16.96 -8.38
C GLY A 146 -5.63 16.62 -8.99
N ASP A 147 -5.65 16.23 -10.25
CA ASP A 147 -6.88 15.89 -10.97
C ASP A 147 -7.11 14.36 -10.94
N PRO A 148 -8.17 13.88 -10.27
CA PRO A 148 -8.51 12.45 -10.26
C PRO A 148 -8.74 11.84 -11.64
N ALA A 149 -9.11 12.63 -12.65
CA ALA A 149 -9.30 12.13 -14.01
C ALA A 149 -8.00 11.65 -14.67
N SER A 150 -6.87 12.24 -14.28
CA SER A 150 -5.53 11.85 -14.78
C SER A 150 -4.75 10.99 -13.77
N MET A 151 -5.11 11.03 -12.49
CA MET A 151 -4.37 10.40 -11.40
C MET A 151 -5.21 9.36 -10.66
N THR A 152 -5.68 8.33 -11.36
CA THR A 152 -6.44 7.23 -10.77
C THR A 152 -6.06 5.89 -11.37
N GLY A 153 -6.21 4.82 -10.61
CA GLY A 153 -5.85 3.45 -11.03
C GLY A 153 -4.34 3.18 -11.04
N ILE A 154 -3.54 4.04 -10.41
CA ILE A 154 -2.08 3.95 -10.41
C ILE A 154 -1.64 2.87 -9.42
N ILE A 155 -0.76 1.97 -9.88
CA ILE A 155 0.03 1.05 -9.06
C ILE A 155 1.49 1.47 -9.19
N THR A 156 2.11 1.91 -8.10
CA THR A 156 3.46 2.46 -8.16
C THR A 156 4.27 2.19 -6.89
N HIS A 157 5.54 2.61 -6.89
CA HIS A 157 6.43 2.58 -5.72
C HIS A 157 6.81 4.00 -5.32
N ALA A 158 7.07 4.20 -4.03
CA ALA A 158 7.43 5.52 -3.51
C ALA A 158 8.62 6.15 -4.25
N LYS A 159 9.66 5.37 -4.53
CA LYS A 159 10.84 5.82 -5.29
C LYS A 159 10.52 6.32 -6.70
N ASP A 160 9.55 5.67 -7.37
CA ASP A 160 9.20 6.01 -8.75
C ASP A 160 8.39 7.31 -8.78
N VAL A 161 7.50 7.52 -7.80
CA VAL A 161 6.78 8.79 -7.61
C VAL A 161 7.75 9.93 -7.36
N LEU A 162 8.72 9.75 -6.45
CA LEU A 162 9.70 10.80 -6.17
C LEU A 162 10.56 11.14 -7.38
N ALA A 163 10.97 10.13 -8.14
CA ALA A 163 11.75 10.34 -9.37
C ALA A 163 10.94 11.08 -10.44
N GLU A 164 9.65 10.78 -10.59
CA GLU A 164 8.76 11.46 -11.55
C GLU A 164 8.61 12.95 -11.26
N TYR A 165 8.58 13.32 -9.97
CA TYR A 165 8.44 14.72 -9.53
C TYR A 165 9.77 15.41 -9.20
N ASP A 166 10.92 14.75 -9.41
CA ASP A 166 12.26 15.26 -9.07
C ASP A 166 12.36 15.73 -7.61
N LEU A 167 11.91 14.87 -6.69
CA LEU A 167 11.81 15.21 -5.27
C LEU A 167 12.83 14.48 -4.41
N GLU A 168 13.51 15.26 -3.58
CA GLU A 168 14.35 14.78 -2.49
C GLU A 168 13.78 15.30 -1.15
N PRO A 169 12.85 14.55 -0.51
CA PRO A 169 12.24 14.96 0.75
C PRO A 169 13.29 15.15 1.85
N ALA A 170 13.24 16.30 2.51
CA ALA A 170 14.05 16.54 3.67
C ALA A 170 13.62 15.63 4.83
N GLU A 171 14.58 15.22 5.68
CA GLU A 171 14.26 14.54 6.93
C GLU A 171 13.33 15.41 7.76
N LEU A 172 12.27 14.81 8.33
CA LEU A 172 11.43 15.48 9.29
C LEU A 172 12.29 15.75 10.53
N LEU A 173 12.52 17.02 10.82
CA LEU A 173 13.16 17.42 12.07
C LEU A 173 12.19 17.07 13.22
N ALA A 174 12.62 16.14 14.08
CA ALA A 174 11.89 15.69 15.25
C ALA A 174 11.78 16.79 16.31
#